data_1a231c2affc363b8bcd122ac4581cb1c
#
_entry.id   1a231c2affc363b8bcd122ac4581cb1c
#
_cell.length_a   1.000
_cell.length_b   1.000
_cell.length_c   1.000
_cell.angle_alpha   90.00
_cell.angle_beta   90.00
_cell.angle_gamma   90.00
#
_symmetry.space_group_name_H-M   'P 1'
#
loop_
_entity.id
_entity.type
_entity.pdbx_description
1 polymer ?
#
loop_
_entity_poly.entity_id
_entity_poly.type
_entity_poly.pdbx_seq_one_letter_code
_entity_poly.pdbx_strand_id
1 'polypeptide(L)'
;MPSLPLRLSALLLALGLSACDDAPRFTKAEPGEARSGGAATVRKTDQNAFSLPSANLAPSRRLDFAVGNSFFRNPWVTAPATTTARDGLGPLFNTNACQNCHIKDGRGHPPGPDAVS
;
A
#
# COMPACT_ATOMS: atom_id res chain seq x y z
N MET A 1 -55.84 21.07 -21.44
CA MET A 1 -54.97 19.98 -21.89
C MET A 1 -53.59 20.11 -21.27
N PRO A 2 -53.33 19.52 -20.14
CA PRO A 2 -52.03 19.65 -19.49
C PRO A 2 -51.20 18.41 -19.74
N SER A 3 -50.18 18.63 -20.49
CA SER A 3 -48.78 18.47 -20.06
C SER A 3 -48.33 17.04 -19.91
N LEU A 4 -48.35 16.31 -21.04
CA LEU A 4 -47.60 15.08 -21.25
C LEU A 4 -46.08 15.26 -20.96
N PRO A 5 -45.45 16.41 -21.29
CA PRO A 5 -44.00 16.61 -21.01
C PRO A 5 -43.67 16.67 -19.52
N LEU A 6 -44.53 17.18 -18.69
CA LEU A 6 -44.24 17.28 -17.22
C LEU A 6 -44.27 15.91 -16.55
N ARG A 7 -45.14 15.01 -16.98
CA ARG A 7 -45.19 13.64 -16.43
C ARG A 7 -44.05 12.76 -16.93
N LEU A 8 -43.60 12.97 -18.16
CA LEU A 8 -42.44 12.28 -18.71
C LEU A 8 -41.12 12.74 -18.03
N SER A 9 -41.01 14.03 -17.77
CA SER A 9 -39.83 14.58 -17.02
C SER A 9 -39.78 14.09 -15.59
N ALA A 10 -40.93 13.97 -14.91
CA ALA A 10 -40.98 13.41 -13.56
C ALA A 10 -40.62 11.92 -13.51
N LEU A 11 -41.02 11.15 -14.54
CA LEU A 11 -40.68 9.72 -14.65
C LEU A 11 -39.19 9.51 -14.91
N LEU A 12 -38.56 10.33 -15.75
CA LEU A 12 -37.13 10.30 -16.03
C LEU A 12 -36.30 10.71 -14.81
N LEU A 13 -36.79 11.63 -14.02
CA LEU A 13 -36.14 12.05 -12.77
C LEU A 13 -36.19 10.94 -11.71
N ALA A 14 -37.31 10.21 -11.63
CA ALA A 14 -37.48 9.10 -10.70
C ALA A 14 -36.60 7.88 -11.04
N LEU A 15 -36.34 7.62 -12.32
CA LEU A 15 -35.44 6.55 -12.75
C LEU A 15 -33.95 6.88 -12.49
N GLY A 16 -33.58 8.17 -12.45
CA GLY A 16 -32.21 8.59 -12.19
C GLY A 16 -31.78 8.48 -10.73
N LEU A 17 -32.72 8.38 -9.79
CA LEU A 17 -32.43 8.31 -8.35
C LEU A 17 -32.19 6.89 -7.81
N SER A 18 -32.43 5.85 -8.63
CA SER A 18 -32.24 4.45 -8.21
C SER A 18 -30.82 3.92 -8.43
N ALA A 19 -29.90 4.71 -8.99
CA ALA A 19 -28.59 4.24 -9.39
C ALA A 19 -27.51 4.30 -8.30
N CYS A 20 -27.84 4.69 -7.06
CA CYS A 20 -26.87 4.89 -5.99
C CYS A 20 -26.97 3.89 -4.82
N ASP A 21 -27.68 2.77 -4.99
CA ASP A 21 -27.89 1.83 -3.86
C ASP A 21 -26.91 0.65 -3.82
N ASP A 22 -25.87 0.65 -4.67
CA ASP A 22 -24.78 -0.32 -4.62
C ASP A 22 -23.64 0.17 -3.72
N ALA A 23 -23.95 0.63 -2.52
CA ALA A 23 -22.92 0.73 -1.48
C ALA A 23 -22.37 -0.68 -1.22
N PRO A 24 -21.05 -0.88 -1.24
CA PRO A 24 -20.46 -2.20 -0.98
C PRO A 24 -20.93 -2.66 0.40
N ARG A 25 -21.81 -3.65 0.42
CA ARG A 25 -22.23 -4.28 1.67
C ARG A 25 -21.05 -5.07 2.18
N PHE A 26 -20.41 -4.56 3.25
CA PHE A 26 -19.41 -5.35 3.95
C PHE A 26 -20.08 -6.63 4.46
N THR A 27 -19.72 -7.73 3.84
CA THR A 27 -20.14 -9.05 4.30
C THR A 27 -19.31 -9.43 5.53
N LYS A 28 -19.87 -10.29 6.36
CA LYS A 28 -19.11 -10.86 7.48
C LYS A 28 -17.86 -11.57 6.93
N ALA A 29 -16.71 -11.31 7.58
CA ALA A 29 -15.44 -11.94 7.20
C ALA A 29 -15.57 -13.47 7.10
N GLU A 30 -15.01 -14.03 6.05
CA GLU A 30 -14.99 -15.48 5.86
C GLU A 30 -14.05 -16.17 6.83
N PRO A 31 -14.29 -17.46 7.17
CA PRO A 31 -13.37 -18.23 7.98
C PRO A 31 -11.98 -18.27 7.35
N GLY A 32 -10.98 -17.79 8.09
CA GLY A 32 -9.59 -17.75 7.61
C GLY A 32 -9.16 -16.45 6.94
N GLU A 33 -10.06 -15.53 6.59
CA GLU A 33 -9.74 -14.25 5.96
C GLU A 33 -8.71 -13.44 6.77
N ALA A 34 -8.79 -13.45 8.10
CA ALA A 34 -7.80 -12.82 8.99
C ALA A 34 -6.41 -13.46 8.92
N ARG A 35 -6.25 -14.57 8.19
CA ARG A 35 -5.00 -15.30 7.98
C ARG A 35 -4.80 -15.63 6.50
N SER A 36 -5.11 -14.70 5.63
CA SER A 36 -5.00 -14.86 4.17
C SER A 36 -3.59 -15.29 3.71
N GLY A 37 -2.55 -14.95 4.45
CA GLY A 37 -1.18 -15.45 4.25
C GLY A 37 -0.91 -16.85 4.82
N GLY A 38 -1.90 -17.53 5.38
CA GLY A 38 -1.73 -18.87 5.97
C GLY A 38 -0.64 -18.91 7.06
N ALA A 39 0.33 -19.80 6.89
CA ALA A 39 1.47 -19.95 7.82
C ALA A 39 2.42 -18.73 7.84
N ALA A 40 2.41 -17.90 6.79
CA ALA A 40 3.21 -16.68 6.72
C ALA A 40 2.58 -15.51 7.48
N THR A 41 1.31 -15.59 7.85
CA THR A 41 0.58 -14.51 8.53
C THR A 41 1.21 -14.14 9.86
N VAL A 42 1.57 -12.88 10.03
CA VAL A 42 2.01 -12.27 11.29
C VAL A 42 0.86 -11.41 11.83
N ARG A 43 0.54 -11.58 13.11
CA ARG A 43 -0.46 -10.73 13.77
C ARG A 43 0.24 -9.63 14.54
N LYS A 44 0.18 -8.43 13.99
CA LYS A 44 0.66 -7.21 14.63
C LYS A 44 -0.18 -6.02 14.15
N THR A 45 -0.62 -5.19 15.08
CA THR A 45 -1.56 -4.10 14.83
C THR A 45 -0.96 -2.73 15.12
N ASP A 46 0.31 -2.68 15.51
CA ASP A 46 1.01 -1.42 15.75
C ASP A 46 1.70 -0.88 14.47
N GLN A 47 2.35 0.25 14.61
CA GLN A 47 3.06 0.93 13.53
C GLN A 47 4.18 0.10 12.86
N ASN A 48 4.60 -1.03 13.44
CA ASN A 48 5.62 -1.93 12.87
C ASN A 48 5.00 -3.19 12.24
N ALA A 49 3.70 -3.19 11.95
CA ALA A 49 2.99 -4.35 11.44
C ALA A 49 3.59 -4.90 10.13
N PHE A 50 4.16 -4.04 9.31
CA PHE A 50 4.76 -4.41 8.02
C PHE A 50 6.28 -4.66 8.09
N SER A 51 6.93 -4.33 9.20
CA SER A 51 8.40 -4.48 9.36
C SER A 51 8.83 -5.85 9.88
N LEU A 52 7.98 -6.85 9.77
CA LEU A 52 8.23 -8.18 10.32
C LEU A 52 8.46 -9.20 9.21
N PRO A 53 9.40 -10.14 9.41
CA PRO A 53 9.51 -11.28 8.53
C PRO A 53 8.23 -12.13 8.60
N SER A 54 7.95 -12.89 7.56
CA SER A 54 6.85 -13.86 7.59
C SER A 54 7.01 -14.84 8.75
N ALA A 55 5.88 -15.27 9.36
CA ALA A 55 5.90 -16.08 10.57
C ALA A 55 6.59 -17.45 10.38
N ASN A 56 6.54 -17.98 9.16
CA ASN A 56 7.15 -19.26 8.78
C ASN A 56 8.59 -19.14 8.27
N LEU A 57 9.23 -17.95 8.37
CA LEU A 57 10.64 -17.81 8.01
C LEU A 57 11.51 -18.58 8.99
N ALA A 58 12.34 -19.48 8.45
CA ALA A 58 13.27 -20.28 9.26
C ALA A 58 14.20 -19.35 10.07
N PRO A 59 14.52 -19.70 11.34
CA PRO A 59 15.41 -18.89 12.18
C PRO A 59 16.76 -18.58 11.53
N SER A 60 17.33 -19.53 10.78
CA SER A 60 18.57 -19.36 10.03
C SER A 60 18.53 -18.28 8.95
N ARG A 61 17.32 -17.93 8.45
CA ARG A 61 17.13 -16.93 7.40
C ARG A 61 16.76 -15.54 7.94
N ARG A 62 16.65 -15.39 9.25
CA ARG A 62 16.26 -14.10 9.86
C ARG A 62 17.32 -13.01 9.66
N LEU A 63 18.60 -13.40 9.64
CA LEU A 63 19.68 -12.45 9.35
C LEU A 63 19.58 -11.96 7.89
N ASP A 64 19.31 -12.83 6.94
CA ASP A 64 19.13 -12.44 5.54
C ASP A 64 17.99 -11.43 5.38
N PHE A 65 16.88 -11.67 6.08
CA PHE A 65 15.79 -10.70 6.10
C PHE A 65 16.22 -9.34 6.67
N ALA A 66 16.94 -9.33 7.79
CA ALA A 66 17.41 -8.08 8.41
C ALA A 66 18.38 -7.33 7.50
N VAL A 67 19.29 -8.03 6.83
CA VAL A 67 20.22 -7.46 5.84
C VAL A 67 19.43 -6.89 4.66
N GLY A 68 18.51 -7.64 4.08
CA GLY A 68 17.66 -7.18 2.98
C GLY A 68 16.83 -5.95 3.34
N ASN A 69 16.22 -5.97 4.52
CA ASN A 69 15.45 -4.83 5.03
C ASN A 69 16.34 -3.59 5.25
N SER A 70 17.62 -3.77 5.57
CA SER A 70 18.56 -2.64 5.70
C SER A 70 18.79 -1.91 4.37
N PHE A 71 18.80 -2.62 3.24
CA PHE A 71 18.89 -2.00 1.91
C PHE A 71 17.64 -1.21 1.55
N PHE A 72 16.51 -1.61 2.04
CA PHE A 72 15.24 -0.90 1.86
C PHE A 72 15.16 0.37 2.72
N ARG A 73 15.65 0.29 3.94
CA ARG A 73 15.48 1.35 4.95
C ARG A 73 16.55 2.42 4.92
N ASN A 74 17.80 2.04 4.67
CA ASN A 74 18.91 2.96 4.75
C ASN A 74 19.12 3.71 3.44
N PRO A 75 19.59 4.98 3.49
CA PRO A 75 19.87 5.75 2.30
C PRO A 75 20.94 5.11 1.42
N TRP A 76 20.69 5.14 0.12
CA TRP A 76 21.67 4.84 -0.91
C TRP A 76 22.51 6.07 -1.18
N VAL A 77 23.74 5.88 -1.58
CA VAL A 77 24.68 6.94 -1.91
C VAL A 77 25.00 6.94 -3.40
N THR A 78 25.36 8.12 -3.91
CA THR A 78 25.76 8.24 -5.31
C THR A 78 27.08 7.48 -5.55
N ALA A 79 27.12 6.69 -6.60
CA ALA A 79 28.35 6.02 -7.02
C ALA A 79 29.31 7.00 -7.72
N PRO A 80 30.64 6.80 -7.60
CA PRO A 80 31.31 5.83 -6.74
C PRO A 80 31.41 6.29 -5.28
N ALA A 81 31.22 5.36 -4.33
CA ALA A 81 31.33 5.65 -2.91
C ALA A 81 32.10 4.56 -2.17
N THR A 82 32.62 4.90 -1.00
CA THR A 82 33.26 3.91 -0.10
C THR A 82 32.26 2.91 0.46
N THR A 83 30.96 3.27 0.48
CA THR A 83 29.87 2.39 0.89
C THR A 83 29.40 1.54 -0.30
N THR A 84 30.28 0.69 -0.82
CA THR A 84 30.06 -0.07 -2.05
C THR A 84 28.83 -0.98 -2.05
N ALA A 85 28.36 -1.40 -0.86
CA ALA A 85 27.14 -2.22 -0.75
C ALA A 85 25.83 -1.45 -1.01
N ARG A 86 25.89 -0.12 -1.00
CA ARG A 86 24.71 0.76 -1.16
C ARG A 86 25.00 1.96 -2.05
N ASP A 87 25.94 1.85 -2.97
CA ASP A 87 26.13 2.84 -4.02
C ASP A 87 25.39 2.45 -5.30
N GLY A 88 25.18 3.39 -6.18
CA GLY A 88 24.67 3.12 -7.53
C GLY A 88 23.16 2.86 -7.61
N LEU A 89 22.33 3.62 -6.89
CA LEU A 89 20.88 3.61 -7.09
C LEU A 89 20.46 3.95 -8.54
N GLY A 90 21.40 4.48 -9.32
CA GLY A 90 21.19 4.90 -10.70
C GLY A 90 20.83 6.38 -10.81
N PRO A 91 20.74 6.91 -12.05
CA PRO A 91 20.49 8.34 -12.27
C PRO A 91 19.02 8.74 -12.13
N LEU A 92 18.09 7.79 -12.15
CA LEU A 92 16.65 8.03 -12.14
C LEU A 92 16.02 7.46 -10.87
N PHE A 93 15.94 8.28 -9.84
CA PHE A 93 15.27 7.93 -8.59
C PHE A 93 14.57 9.16 -7.99
N ASN A 94 13.46 8.93 -7.29
CA ASN A 94 12.69 9.99 -6.65
C ASN A 94 13.16 10.28 -5.23
N THR A 95 13.89 9.36 -4.62
CA THR A 95 14.40 9.47 -3.26
C THR A 95 15.54 8.47 -3.06
N ASN A 96 16.44 8.76 -2.13
CA ASN A 96 17.61 7.92 -1.86
C ASN A 96 17.34 6.72 -0.93
N ALA A 97 16.13 6.54 -0.44
CA ALA A 97 15.73 5.37 0.35
C ALA A 97 14.29 4.98 0.07
N CYS A 98 14.02 3.69 -0.08
CA CYS A 98 12.66 3.19 -0.29
C CYS A 98 11.74 3.56 0.88
N GLN A 99 12.26 3.54 2.10
CA GLN A 99 11.52 3.88 3.31
C GLN A 99 11.05 5.34 3.36
N ASN A 100 11.63 6.25 2.58
CA ASN A 100 11.16 7.64 2.55
C ASN A 100 9.71 7.74 2.02
N CYS A 101 9.31 6.85 1.11
CA CYS A 101 7.94 6.72 0.64
C CYS A 101 7.19 5.57 1.33
N HIS A 102 7.88 4.48 1.72
CA HIS A 102 7.31 3.30 2.37
C HIS A 102 7.64 3.29 3.87
N ILE A 103 7.09 4.24 4.60
CA ILE A 103 7.37 4.43 6.03
C ILE A 103 7.07 3.14 6.80
N LYS A 104 8.07 2.65 7.56
CA LYS A 104 8.00 1.41 8.34
C LYS A 104 7.61 0.18 7.51
N ASP A 105 8.18 0.10 6.31
CA ASP A 105 7.95 -1.00 5.36
C ASP A 105 6.48 -1.10 4.90
N GLY A 106 5.70 -0.07 5.17
CA GLY A 106 4.27 -0.02 4.88
C GLY A 106 3.94 0.36 3.45
N ARG A 107 2.68 0.72 3.25
CA ARG A 107 2.19 1.18 1.95
C ARG A 107 2.89 2.49 1.56
N GLY A 108 3.34 2.59 0.32
CA GLY A 108 3.96 3.78 -0.22
C GLY A 108 2.97 4.94 -0.39
N HIS A 109 3.50 6.15 -0.33
CA HIS A 109 2.79 7.37 -0.69
C HIS A 109 3.66 8.15 -1.72
N PRO A 110 3.05 8.92 -2.62
CA PRO A 110 3.82 9.76 -3.52
C PRO A 110 4.59 10.82 -2.72
N PRO A 111 5.74 11.29 -3.23
CA PRO A 111 6.43 12.42 -2.65
C PRO A 111 5.50 13.64 -2.62
N GLY A 112 5.62 14.47 -1.58
CA GLY A 112 4.92 15.74 -1.50
C GLY A 112 5.34 16.69 -2.62
N PRO A 113 4.55 17.73 -2.92
CA PRO A 113 4.84 18.66 -4.00
C PRO A 113 6.19 19.40 -3.80
N ASP A 114 6.66 19.50 -2.57
CA ASP A 114 7.92 20.16 -2.20
C ASP A 114 9.06 19.17 -1.88
N ALA A 115 8.83 17.86 -2.09
CA ALA A 115 9.85 16.86 -1.85
C ALA A 115 10.89 16.89 -2.97
N VAL A 116 11.99 17.60 -2.73
CA VAL A 116 13.21 17.50 -3.54
C VAL A 116 13.98 16.28 -3.07
N SER A 117 14.25 15.37 -3.99
CA SER A 117 15.12 14.21 -3.79
C SER A 117 16.59 14.61 -3.62
#